data_57a7e4b90c3b20eb917b8245372898e8
#
_entry.id   57a7e4b90c3b20eb917b8245372898e8
#
_cell.length_a   1.000
_cell.length_b   1.000
_cell.length_c   1.000
_cell.angle_alpha   90.00
_cell.angle_beta   90.00
_cell.angle_gamma   90.00
#
_symmetry.space_group_name_H-M   'P 1'
#
loop_
_entity.id
_entity.type
_entity.pdbx_description
1 polymer ?
#
loop_
_entity_poly.entity_id
_entity_poly.type
_entity_poly.pdbx_seq_one_letter_code
_entity_poly.pdbx_strand_id
1 'polypeptide(L)'
;MHSMGAVVGQLPGGAALATGAIDALCEQLVAGADRDGDVLVMCGTTLIVWATISQARQMPGLWTIPHTTPGKSQIGGASNAGGLFLGWVDRVVAQADPASAQPGRVPVFAPYLRGERSPFHDPDRRGVLEALDLTHDAAALRRAAYEASGFVVRQLIELSGAPVSRIVATGGGTRVGPWLQAIADATGHPVEVSAVAEGAALGAAFLARMAAGLETTLTDAARWVRTERVVEPDPAWAAPVQDRYQRFLELGNRPCPAVVAR
;
A
#
# COMPACT_ATOMS: atom_id res chain seq x y z
N MET A 1 25.47 -9.93 -13.81
CA MET A 1 24.28 -9.19 -13.37
C MET A 1 24.61 -7.71 -13.55
N HIS A 2 23.74 -6.92 -14.20
CA HIS A 2 23.99 -5.49 -14.43
C HIS A 2 23.24 -4.65 -13.39
N SER A 3 23.78 -3.47 -13.03
CA SER A 3 23.09 -2.52 -12.15
C SER A 3 21.91 -1.86 -12.88
N MET A 4 20.92 -1.38 -12.15
CA MET A 4 19.82 -0.58 -12.71
C MET A 4 20.37 0.65 -13.43
N GLY A 5 19.81 0.96 -14.59
CA GLY A 5 20.25 2.08 -15.44
C GLY A 5 21.56 1.85 -16.22
N ALA A 6 22.18 0.66 -16.14
CA ALA A 6 23.35 0.35 -16.96
C ALA A 6 22.96 0.14 -18.44
N VAL A 7 23.80 0.59 -19.37
CA VAL A 7 23.63 0.30 -20.80
C VAL A 7 24.01 -1.16 -21.05
N VAL A 8 23.11 -1.93 -21.66
CA VAL A 8 23.29 -3.37 -21.95
C VAL A 8 23.19 -3.69 -23.44
N GLY A 9 22.93 -2.71 -24.27
CA GLY A 9 22.81 -2.89 -25.71
C GLY A 9 22.36 -1.62 -26.42
N GLN A 10 22.07 -1.76 -27.72
CA GLN A 10 21.59 -0.67 -28.56
C GLN A 10 20.53 -1.20 -29.54
N LEU A 11 19.50 -0.43 -29.77
CA LEU A 11 18.48 -0.72 -30.77
C LEU A 11 18.97 -0.39 -32.19
N PRO A 12 18.38 -0.97 -33.26
CA PRO A 12 18.73 -0.64 -34.64
C PRO A 12 18.59 0.83 -35.00
N GLY A 13 18.09 1.70 -34.28
CA GLY A 13 18.02 3.15 -34.47
C GLY A 13 19.07 3.94 -33.67
N GLY A 14 19.99 3.24 -32.98
CA GLY A 14 21.05 3.88 -32.19
C GLY A 14 20.63 4.20 -30.75
N ALA A 15 19.39 3.97 -30.35
CA ALA A 15 18.93 4.19 -28.97
C ALA A 15 19.52 3.15 -28.01
N ALA A 16 20.08 3.60 -26.91
CA ALA A 16 20.64 2.73 -25.88
C ALA A 16 19.54 1.90 -25.19
N LEU A 17 19.83 0.62 -24.97
CA LEU A 17 19.03 -0.25 -24.09
C LEU A 17 19.60 -0.18 -22.68
N ALA A 18 18.81 0.30 -21.75
CA ALA A 18 19.16 0.31 -20.33
C ALA A 18 18.57 -0.91 -19.61
N THR A 19 19.29 -1.38 -18.59
CA THR A 19 18.66 -2.26 -17.61
C THR A 19 17.58 -1.48 -16.87
N GLY A 20 16.37 -2.06 -16.84
CA GLY A 20 15.25 -1.54 -16.05
C GLY A 20 15.26 -2.07 -14.61
N ALA A 21 14.13 -1.92 -13.99
CA ALA A 21 13.75 -2.56 -12.74
C ALA A 21 12.29 -3.02 -12.86
N ILE A 22 11.81 -3.81 -11.91
CA ILE A 22 10.38 -4.07 -11.81
C ILE A 22 9.62 -2.78 -11.52
N ASP A 23 8.36 -2.71 -11.95
CA ASP A 23 7.49 -1.54 -11.82
C ASP A 23 7.47 -0.98 -10.38
N ALA A 24 7.34 -1.84 -9.37
CA ALA A 24 7.36 -1.45 -7.97
C ALA A 24 8.66 -0.75 -7.53
N LEU A 25 9.83 -1.18 -8.03
CA LEU A 25 11.10 -0.50 -7.73
C LEU A 25 11.24 0.81 -8.51
N CYS A 26 10.73 0.88 -9.74
CA CYS A 26 10.67 2.13 -10.49
C CYS A 26 9.78 3.16 -9.78
N GLU A 27 8.62 2.75 -9.28
CA GLU A 27 7.72 3.62 -8.53
C GLU A 27 8.36 4.06 -7.21
N GLN A 28 8.96 3.15 -6.47
CA GLN A 28 9.67 3.44 -5.23
C GLN A 28 10.81 4.46 -5.43
N LEU A 29 11.52 4.38 -6.55
CA LEU A 29 12.64 5.28 -6.88
C LEU A 29 12.22 6.76 -6.90
N VAL A 30 11.01 7.06 -7.35
CA VAL A 30 10.50 8.44 -7.50
C VAL A 30 9.44 8.82 -6.44
N ALA A 31 9.09 7.92 -5.55
CA ALA A 31 8.13 8.18 -4.46
C ALA A 31 8.77 8.94 -3.28
N GLY A 32 10.09 8.83 -3.09
CA GLY A 32 10.83 9.53 -2.05
C GLY A 32 10.68 8.94 -0.64
N ALA A 33 10.25 7.68 -0.53
CA ALA A 33 10.20 6.95 0.74
C ALA A 33 11.56 6.26 0.98
N ASP A 34 12.60 7.04 1.21
CA ASP A 34 14.01 6.61 1.17
C ASP A 34 14.76 6.71 2.51
N ARG A 35 14.10 7.17 3.57
CA ARG A 35 14.66 7.29 4.92
C ARG A 35 14.18 6.18 5.81
N ASP A 36 14.95 5.87 6.87
CA ASP A 36 14.50 4.92 7.89
C ASP A 36 13.18 5.36 8.51
N GLY A 37 12.23 4.44 8.51
CA GLY A 37 10.87 4.70 8.99
C GLY A 37 9.94 5.34 7.97
N ASP A 38 10.39 5.66 6.77
CA ASP A 38 9.48 5.99 5.67
C ASP A 38 8.73 4.73 5.25
N VAL A 39 7.42 4.86 5.09
CA VAL A 39 6.53 3.80 4.61
C VAL A 39 5.96 4.19 3.26
N LEU A 40 6.18 3.37 2.25
CA LEU A 40 5.56 3.49 0.94
C LEU A 40 4.30 2.63 0.87
N VAL A 41 3.16 3.24 0.57
CA VAL A 41 1.89 2.55 0.33
C VAL A 41 1.51 2.75 -1.15
N MET A 42 1.54 1.66 -1.90
CA MET A 42 1.16 1.69 -3.32
C MET A 42 -0.30 1.26 -3.46
N CYS A 43 -1.17 2.23 -3.70
CA CYS A 43 -2.61 2.06 -3.86
C CYS A 43 -2.94 1.66 -5.30
N GLY A 44 -2.64 0.41 -5.66
CA GLY A 44 -2.91 -0.17 -6.98
C GLY A 44 -4.08 -1.15 -6.98
N THR A 45 -4.20 -1.95 -8.03
CA THR A 45 -5.09 -3.12 -8.11
C THR A 45 -4.90 -4.03 -6.90
N THR A 46 -3.64 -4.22 -6.50
CA THR A 46 -3.21 -4.78 -5.23
C THR A 46 -2.69 -3.66 -4.35
N LEU A 47 -2.75 -3.87 -3.04
CA LEU A 47 -2.16 -2.98 -2.05
C LEU A 47 -0.74 -3.47 -1.75
N ILE A 48 0.25 -2.58 -1.79
CA ILE A 48 1.63 -2.92 -1.42
C ILE A 48 2.09 -1.95 -0.35
N VAL A 49 2.74 -2.48 0.68
CA VAL A 49 3.27 -1.69 1.80
C VAL A 49 4.73 -2.05 2.01
N TRP A 50 5.60 -1.05 1.97
CA TRP A 50 7.03 -1.19 2.23
C TRP A 50 7.50 -0.19 3.28
N ALA A 51 8.10 -0.67 4.35
CA ALA A 51 8.82 0.17 5.31
C ALA A 51 10.32 0.16 4.98
N THR A 52 10.93 1.32 4.90
CA THR A 52 12.37 1.49 4.64
C THR A 52 13.16 1.31 5.93
N ILE A 53 14.20 0.48 5.89
CA ILE A 53 15.05 0.13 7.02
C ILE A 53 16.53 0.12 6.62
N SER A 54 17.42 0.54 7.54
CA SER A 54 18.89 0.48 7.33
C SER A 54 19.46 -0.92 7.59
N GLN A 55 18.86 -1.70 8.48
CA GLN A 55 19.32 -3.04 8.78
C GLN A 55 18.32 -4.07 8.28
N ALA A 56 18.72 -4.83 7.26
CA ALA A 56 17.90 -5.92 6.73
C ALA A 56 17.59 -6.95 7.82
N ARG A 57 16.33 -7.32 7.94
CA ARG A 57 15.86 -8.34 8.87
C ARG A 57 14.75 -9.16 8.23
N GLN A 58 14.56 -10.38 8.69
CA GLN A 58 13.47 -11.25 8.25
C GLN A 58 12.36 -11.23 9.32
N MET A 59 11.13 -11.05 8.86
CA MET A 59 9.95 -11.12 9.71
C MET A 59 8.95 -12.12 9.11
N PRO A 60 8.36 -13.02 9.93
CA PRO A 60 7.37 -13.98 9.43
C PRO A 60 6.24 -13.28 8.66
N GLY A 61 5.90 -13.84 7.51
CA GLY A 61 4.82 -13.31 6.65
C GLY A 61 5.20 -12.09 5.81
N LEU A 62 6.36 -11.49 6.01
CA LEU A 62 6.84 -10.34 5.24
C LEU A 62 8.03 -10.71 4.35
N TRP A 63 8.22 -9.93 3.31
CA TRP A 63 9.41 -9.96 2.48
C TRP A 63 10.37 -8.85 2.88
N THR A 64 11.66 -9.12 2.73
CA THR A 64 12.71 -8.11 2.83
C THR A 64 13.50 -8.13 1.56
N ILE A 65 13.53 -7.00 0.86
CA ILE A 65 14.22 -6.84 -0.43
C ILE A 65 15.11 -5.59 -0.41
N PRO A 66 16.14 -5.52 -1.27
CA PRO A 66 16.94 -4.31 -1.38
C PRO A 66 16.10 -3.08 -1.75
N HIS A 67 16.46 -1.94 -1.17
CA HIS A 67 15.93 -0.64 -1.55
C HIS A 67 16.75 -0.04 -2.71
N THR A 68 16.18 0.89 -3.49
CA THR A 68 16.92 1.62 -4.53
C THR A 68 17.97 2.56 -3.94
N THR A 69 17.77 3.04 -2.72
CA THR A 69 18.78 3.80 -1.98
C THR A 69 19.86 2.86 -1.45
N PRO A 70 21.16 3.11 -1.75
CA PRO A 70 22.25 2.26 -1.29
C PRO A 70 22.29 2.09 0.24
N GLY A 71 22.56 0.88 0.70
CA GLY A 71 22.66 0.55 2.13
C GLY A 71 21.31 0.44 2.85
N LYS A 72 20.19 0.53 2.13
CA LYS A 72 18.84 0.38 2.66
C LYS A 72 18.19 -0.91 2.16
N SER A 73 17.20 -1.36 2.92
CA SER A 73 16.27 -2.41 2.54
C SER A 73 14.84 -1.93 2.76
N GLN A 74 13.90 -2.61 2.15
CA GLN A 74 12.49 -2.41 2.42
C GLN A 74 11.87 -3.73 2.90
N ILE A 75 11.05 -3.63 3.94
CA ILE A 75 10.37 -4.76 4.56
C ILE A 75 8.86 -4.54 4.51
N GLY A 76 8.13 -5.57 4.14
CA GLY A 76 6.67 -5.46 3.99
C GLY A 76 6.12 -6.51 3.07
N GLY A 77 5.12 -6.15 2.28
CA GLY A 77 4.53 -7.10 1.35
C GLY A 77 3.35 -6.56 0.57
N ALA A 78 2.77 -7.46 -0.19
CA ALA A 78 1.63 -7.19 -1.04
C ALA A 78 0.39 -7.90 -0.51
N SER A 79 -0.75 -7.22 -0.58
CA SER A 79 -2.06 -7.69 -0.11
C SER A 79 -3.10 -7.63 -1.24
N ASN A 80 -4.10 -8.50 -1.15
CA ASN A 80 -5.26 -8.50 -2.03
C ASN A 80 -6.34 -7.46 -1.62
N ALA A 81 -6.13 -6.72 -0.52
CA ALA A 81 -7.03 -5.68 -0.02
C ALA A 81 -6.91 -4.33 -0.75
N GLY A 82 -6.46 -4.34 -2.01
CA GLY A 82 -6.30 -3.14 -2.84
C GLY A 82 -7.52 -2.79 -3.68
N GLY A 83 -7.28 -2.08 -4.77
CA GLY A 83 -8.33 -1.55 -5.66
C GLY A 83 -9.25 -2.62 -6.25
N LEU A 84 -8.80 -3.88 -6.43
CA LEU A 84 -9.66 -4.96 -6.88
C LEU A 84 -10.73 -5.32 -5.84
N PHE A 85 -10.37 -5.35 -4.55
CA PHE A 85 -11.30 -5.54 -3.45
C PHE A 85 -12.30 -4.38 -3.37
N LEU A 86 -11.80 -3.14 -3.39
CA LEU A 86 -12.66 -1.96 -3.33
C LEU A 86 -13.59 -1.86 -4.54
N GLY A 87 -13.11 -2.20 -5.74
CA GLY A 87 -13.93 -2.28 -6.95
C GLY A 87 -15.01 -3.38 -6.89
N TRP A 88 -14.79 -4.46 -6.12
CA TRP A 88 -15.85 -5.41 -5.83
C TRP A 88 -16.91 -4.78 -4.92
N VAL A 89 -16.50 -4.08 -3.86
CA VAL A 89 -17.44 -3.37 -2.97
C VAL A 89 -18.27 -2.36 -3.74
N ASP A 90 -17.66 -1.63 -4.69
CA ASP A 90 -18.38 -0.67 -5.55
C ASP A 90 -19.49 -1.29 -6.38
N ARG A 91 -19.38 -2.56 -6.72
CA ARG A 91 -20.41 -3.30 -7.48
C ARG A 91 -21.52 -3.88 -6.63
N VAL A 92 -21.24 -4.23 -5.36
CA VAL A 92 -22.18 -5.00 -4.53
C VAL A 92 -22.84 -4.16 -3.44
N VAL A 93 -22.24 -3.03 -3.06
CA VAL A 93 -22.78 -2.09 -2.09
C VAL A 93 -23.29 -0.85 -2.79
N ALA A 94 -24.49 -0.41 -2.46
CA ALA A 94 -25.09 0.81 -3.02
C ALA A 94 -24.13 2.01 -2.88
N GLN A 95 -24.20 2.96 -3.83
CA GLN A 95 -23.39 4.17 -3.77
C GLN A 95 -23.82 5.04 -2.59
N ALA A 96 -22.85 5.40 -1.77
CA ALA A 96 -23.02 6.30 -0.64
C ALA A 96 -21.68 6.96 -0.30
N ASP A 97 -21.70 8.12 0.29
CA ASP A 97 -20.49 8.77 0.78
C ASP A 97 -20.03 8.13 2.10
N PRO A 98 -18.89 7.44 2.14
CA PRO A 98 -18.40 6.82 3.37
C PRO A 98 -18.05 7.83 4.47
N ALA A 99 -17.86 9.11 4.15
CA ALA A 99 -17.65 10.16 5.14
C ALA A 99 -18.92 10.48 5.96
N SER A 100 -20.10 10.10 5.46
CA SER A 100 -21.35 10.24 6.22
C SER A 100 -21.57 9.15 7.26
N ALA A 101 -20.75 8.10 7.29
CA ALA A 101 -20.82 7.06 8.30
C ALA A 101 -20.49 7.60 9.70
N GLN A 102 -21.19 7.10 10.71
CA GLN A 102 -20.91 7.47 12.10
C GLN A 102 -19.74 6.65 12.65
N PRO A 103 -18.72 7.26 13.29
CA PRO A 103 -17.52 6.55 13.74
C PRO A 103 -17.76 5.32 14.59
N GLY A 104 -18.77 5.35 15.48
CA GLY A 104 -19.14 4.22 16.32
C GLY A 104 -20.08 3.18 15.68
N ARG A 105 -20.46 3.36 14.38
CA ARG A 105 -21.43 2.51 13.69
C ARG A 105 -20.90 2.02 12.35
N VAL A 106 -19.75 1.39 12.37
CA VAL A 106 -19.12 0.79 11.20
C VAL A 106 -18.80 -0.68 11.54
N PRO A 107 -19.23 -1.65 10.71
CA PRO A 107 -18.92 -3.05 10.95
C PRO A 107 -17.45 -3.35 10.65
N VAL A 108 -16.95 -4.51 11.07
CA VAL A 108 -15.56 -4.91 10.79
C VAL A 108 -15.52 -5.81 9.57
N PHE A 109 -14.64 -5.47 8.62
CA PHE A 109 -14.46 -6.25 7.41
C PHE A 109 -13.04 -6.84 7.35
N ALA A 110 -12.92 -8.17 7.26
CA ALA A 110 -11.68 -8.85 6.88
C ALA A 110 -11.71 -9.07 5.36
N PRO A 111 -10.82 -8.40 4.57
CA PRO A 111 -11.00 -8.20 3.12
C PRO A 111 -10.53 -9.36 2.24
N TYR A 112 -10.39 -10.57 2.77
CA TYR A 112 -9.70 -11.70 2.14
C TYR A 112 -10.53 -12.44 1.09
N LEU A 113 -11.26 -11.70 0.24
CA LEU A 113 -12.21 -12.29 -0.75
C LEU A 113 -11.54 -13.21 -1.77
N ARG A 114 -10.23 -13.06 -1.95
CA ARG A 114 -9.44 -13.77 -2.96
C ARG A 114 -8.22 -14.45 -2.36
N GLY A 115 -8.34 -14.92 -1.14
CA GLY A 115 -7.18 -15.31 -0.34
C GLY A 115 -6.38 -14.08 0.09
N GLU A 116 -5.28 -14.30 0.80
CA GLU A 116 -4.39 -13.22 1.19
C GLU A 116 -2.93 -13.63 1.02
N ARG A 117 -2.12 -12.65 0.58
CA ARG A 117 -0.68 -12.78 0.48
C ARG A 117 -0.04 -12.43 1.84
N SER A 118 0.60 -11.31 1.94
CA SER A 118 1.19 -10.88 3.22
C SER A 118 0.10 -10.43 4.21
N PRO A 119 0.19 -10.82 5.48
CA PRO A 119 1.24 -11.63 6.09
C PRO A 119 0.95 -13.15 6.08
N PHE A 120 -0.18 -13.60 5.57
CA PHE A 120 -0.69 -14.96 5.78
C PHE A 120 -0.20 -15.98 4.75
N HIS A 121 0.03 -15.56 3.50
CA HIS A 121 0.34 -16.42 2.36
C HIS A 121 -0.64 -17.59 2.20
N ASP A 122 -1.94 -17.29 2.37
CA ASP A 122 -3.02 -18.27 2.42
C ASP A 122 -4.05 -17.98 1.30
N PRO A 123 -4.05 -18.79 0.22
CA PRO A 123 -4.98 -18.61 -0.90
C PRO A 123 -6.42 -18.99 -0.56
N ASP A 124 -6.64 -19.73 0.52
CA ASP A 124 -7.95 -20.24 0.90
C ASP A 124 -8.70 -19.32 1.87
N ARG A 125 -8.07 -18.25 2.35
CA ARG A 125 -8.75 -17.24 3.16
C ARG A 125 -9.93 -16.65 2.42
N ARG A 126 -10.99 -16.35 3.20
CA ARG A 126 -12.19 -15.69 2.67
C ARG A 126 -12.56 -14.48 3.51
N GLY A 127 -13.23 -13.52 2.86
CA GLY A 127 -13.69 -12.31 3.51
C GLY A 127 -14.76 -12.58 4.57
N VAL A 128 -14.74 -11.80 5.62
CA VAL A 128 -15.72 -11.85 6.71
C VAL A 128 -16.18 -10.42 7.00
N LEU A 129 -17.49 -10.23 7.06
CA LEU A 129 -18.11 -9.01 7.58
C LEU A 129 -18.76 -9.36 8.93
N GLU A 130 -18.29 -8.74 10.01
CA GLU A 130 -18.70 -9.04 11.37
C GLU A 130 -19.35 -7.84 12.05
N ALA A 131 -20.14 -8.09 13.07
CA ALA A 131 -20.90 -7.11 13.84
C ALA A 131 -21.90 -6.29 12.99
N LEU A 132 -22.45 -6.91 11.94
CA LEU A 132 -23.47 -6.29 11.10
C LEU A 132 -24.82 -6.34 11.78
N ASP A 133 -25.52 -5.20 11.80
CA ASP A 133 -26.89 -5.08 12.28
C ASP A 133 -27.75 -4.18 11.38
N LEU A 134 -29.03 -4.01 11.72
CA LEU A 134 -29.99 -3.25 10.91
C LEU A 134 -29.73 -1.72 10.88
N THR A 135 -28.80 -1.21 11.66
CA THR A 135 -28.45 0.22 11.68
C THR A 135 -27.34 0.56 10.67
N HIS A 136 -26.69 -0.44 10.09
CA HIS A 136 -25.63 -0.25 9.10
C HIS A 136 -26.23 0.00 7.72
N ASP A 137 -25.93 1.15 7.17
CA ASP A 137 -26.30 1.55 5.82
C ASP A 137 -25.15 1.35 4.81
N ALA A 138 -25.36 1.76 3.58
CA ALA A 138 -24.35 1.66 2.52
C ALA A 138 -23.08 2.49 2.81
N ALA A 139 -23.21 3.63 3.50
CA ALA A 139 -22.07 4.45 3.89
C ALA A 139 -21.18 3.73 4.90
N ALA A 140 -21.79 3.11 5.92
CA ALA A 140 -21.08 2.31 6.92
C ALA A 140 -20.36 1.11 6.30
N LEU A 141 -21.01 0.40 5.35
CA LEU A 141 -20.40 -0.74 4.65
C LEU A 141 -19.22 -0.32 3.76
N ARG A 142 -19.34 0.80 3.06
CA ARG A 142 -18.26 1.35 2.24
C ARG A 142 -17.10 1.82 3.11
N ARG A 143 -17.40 2.49 4.24
CA ARG A 143 -16.37 2.88 5.21
C ARG A 143 -15.64 1.66 5.78
N ALA A 144 -16.35 0.60 6.14
CA ALA A 144 -15.74 -0.65 6.62
C ALA A 144 -14.77 -1.25 5.60
N ALA A 145 -15.08 -1.18 4.31
CA ALA A 145 -14.19 -1.66 3.26
C ALA A 145 -12.91 -0.83 3.14
N TYR A 146 -13.00 0.50 3.21
CA TYR A 146 -11.82 1.35 3.20
C TYR A 146 -10.98 1.16 4.46
N GLU A 147 -11.61 1.03 5.64
CA GLU A 147 -10.90 0.72 6.88
C GLU A 147 -10.21 -0.64 6.85
N ALA A 148 -10.84 -1.66 6.27
CA ALA A 148 -10.23 -2.98 6.09
C ALA A 148 -8.90 -2.90 5.32
N SER A 149 -8.85 -2.11 4.24
CA SER A 149 -7.61 -1.84 3.52
C SER A 149 -6.61 -1.07 4.38
N GLY A 150 -7.06 -0.05 5.11
CA GLY A 150 -6.23 0.71 6.06
C GLY A 150 -5.67 -0.17 7.19
N PHE A 151 -6.46 -1.11 7.71
CA PHE A 151 -6.02 -2.07 8.73
C PHE A 151 -4.94 -3.02 8.22
N VAL A 152 -5.02 -3.43 6.96
CA VAL A 152 -3.94 -4.21 6.34
C VAL A 152 -2.66 -3.38 6.24
N VAL A 153 -2.73 -2.10 5.86
CA VAL A 153 -1.57 -1.20 5.88
C VAL A 153 -0.96 -1.14 7.27
N ARG A 154 -1.77 -0.86 8.29
CA ARG A 154 -1.32 -0.80 9.68
C ARG A 154 -0.70 -2.10 10.15
N GLN A 155 -1.34 -3.24 9.88
CA GLN A 155 -0.85 -4.56 10.26
C GLN A 155 0.54 -4.85 9.66
N LEU A 156 0.75 -4.57 8.39
CA LEU A 156 2.03 -4.80 7.73
C LEU A 156 3.13 -3.89 8.29
N ILE A 157 2.79 -2.64 8.63
CA ILE A 157 3.69 -1.71 9.31
C ILE A 157 4.09 -2.24 10.67
N GLU A 158 3.12 -2.61 11.53
CA GLU A 158 3.37 -3.13 12.87
C GLU A 158 4.21 -4.41 12.84
N LEU A 159 3.89 -5.34 11.95
CA LEU A 159 4.65 -6.59 11.75
C LEU A 159 6.08 -6.33 11.25
N SER A 160 6.31 -5.26 10.49
CA SER A 160 7.65 -4.90 10.06
C SER A 160 8.57 -4.52 11.23
N GLY A 161 7.99 -4.04 12.34
CA GLY A 161 8.71 -3.51 13.48
C GLY A 161 9.54 -2.26 13.15
N ALA A 162 9.31 -1.63 12.00
CA ALA A 162 9.94 -0.36 11.66
C ALA A 162 9.22 0.78 12.39
N PRO A 163 9.94 1.76 12.94
CA PRO A 163 9.31 2.99 13.41
C PRO A 163 8.70 3.72 12.19
N VAL A 164 7.52 4.33 12.38
CA VAL A 164 6.91 5.14 11.32
C VAL A 164 7.34 6.59 11.48
N SER A 165 8.08 7.09 10.51
CA SER A 165 8.45 8.52 10.43
C SER A 165 7.52 9.26 9.48
N ARG A 166 7.09 8.62 8.38
CA ARG A 166 6.28 9.20 7.33
C ARG A 166 5.60 8.11 6.52
N ILE A 167 4.38 8.37 6.03
CA ILE A 167 3.69 7.49 5.09
C ILE A 167 3.54 8.23 3.76
N VAL A 168 4.01 7.63 2.68
CA VAL A 168 3.87 8.14 1.31
C VAL A 168 2.96 7.22 0.53
N ALA A 169 1.89 7.75 -0.06
CA ALA A 169 0.96 7.01 -0.90
C ALA A 169 1.18 7.33 -2.38
N THR A 170 1.20 6.27 -3.21
CA THR A 170 1.34 6.36 -4.67
C THR A 170 0.29 5.48 -5.38
N GLY A 171 0.27 5.56 -6.70
CA GLY A 171 -0.58 4.74 -7.55
C GLY A 171 -1.97 5.32 -7.79
N GLY A 172 -2.71 4.69 -8.73
CA GLY A 172 -3.99 5.22 -9.20
C GLY A 172 -5.08 5.32 -8.12
N GLY A 173 -5.00 4.53 -7.05
CA GLY A 173 -5.93 4.56 -5.93
C GLY A 173 -5.82 5.82 -5.06
N THR A 174 -4.75 6.61 -5.20
CA THR A 174 -4.61 7.90 -4.49
C THR A 174 -5.65 8.94 -4.90
N ARG A 175 -6.36 8.71 -6.01
CA ARG A 175 -7.51 9.53 -6.43
C ARG A 175 -8.76 9.26 -5.60
N VAL A 176 -8.79 8.18 -4.81
CA VAL A 176 -9.92 7.81 -3.96
C VAL A 176 -9.70 8.40 -2.55
N GLY A 177 -10.19 9.63 -2.33
CA GLY A 177 -10.03 10.34 -1.06
C GLY A 177 -10.44 9.54 0.17
N PRO A 178 -11.61 8.90 0.20
CA PRO A 178 -12.04 8.07 1.32
C PRO A 178 -11.10 6.90 1.65
N TRP A 179 -10.40 6.34 0.66
CA TRP A 179 -9.41 5.30 0.91
C TRP A 179 -8.19 5.85 1.64
N LEU A 180 -7.65 6.98 1.17
CA LEU A 180 -6.52 7.64 1.84
C LEU A 180 -6.87 8.10 3.25
N GLN A 181 -8.08 8.64 3.46
CA GLN A 181 -8.56 9.01 4.78
C GLN A 181 -8.61 7.81 5.72
N ALA A 182 -9.13 6.67 5.23
CA ALA A 182 -9.17 5.44 6.04
C ALA A 182 -7.78 4.89 6.36
N ILE A 183 -6.80 5.05 5.45
CA ILE A 183 -5.39 4.71 5.74
C ILE A 183 -4.82 5.64 6.83
N ALA A 184 -5.04 6.94 6.73
CA ALA A 184 -4.59 7.90 7.75
C ALA A 184 -5.21 7.60 9.11
N ASP A 185 -6.54 7.39 9.16
CA ASP A 185 -7.26 7.08 10.40
C ASP A 185 -6.83 5.75 11.00
N ALA A 186 -6.62 4.72 10.17
CA ALA A 186 -6.22 3.39 10.62
C ALA A 186 -4.80 3.37 11.19
N THR A 187 -3.87 4.10 10.57
CA THR A 187 -2.47 4.16 10.98
C THR A 187 -2.21 5.19 12.07
N GLY A 188 -3.09 6.19 12.20
CA GLY A 188 -2.89 7.34 13.09
C GLY A 188 -1.78 8.28 12.64
N HIS A 189 -1.37 8.19 11.37
CA HIS A 189 -0.31 9.01 10.78
C HIS A 189 -0.80 9.79 9.57
N PRO A 190 -0.28 11.00 9.33
CA PRO A 190 -0.51 11.72 8.08
C PRO A 190 -0.04 10.91 6.88
N VAL A 191 -0.79 10.95 5.79
CA VAL A 191 -0.45 10.30 4.52
C VAL A 191 -0.12 11.36 3.49
N GLU A 192 1.15 11.42 3.08
CA GLU A 192 1.61 12.26 1.99
C GLU A 192 1.27 11.61 0.65
N VAL A 193 0.57 12.32 -0.21
CA VAL A 193 0.17 11.82 -1.53
C VAL A 193 1.17 12.29 -2.57
N SER A 194 1.76 11.34 -3.28
CA SER A 194 2.66 11.67 -4.41
C SER A 194 1.87 12.39 -5.52
N ALA A 195 2.46 13.47 -6.04
CA ALA A 195 1.92 14.17 -7.20
C ALA A 195 2.05 13.37 -8.52
N VAL A 196 2.78 12.26 -8.50
CA VAL A 196 3.05 11.43 -9.67
C VAL A 196 2.24 10.15 -9.59
N ALA A 197 1.15 10.09 -10.36
CA ALA A 197 0.31 8.91 -10.42
C ALA A 197 0.94 7.74 -11.21
N GLU A 198 1.78 8.05 -12.19
CA GLU A 198 2.47 7.10 -13.07
C GLU A 198 3.93 6.87 -12.64
N GLY A 199 4.16 6.68 -11.33
CA GLY A 199 5.49 6.57 -10.73
C GLY A 199 6.39 5.52 -11.37
N ALA A 200 5.86 4.36 -11.74
CA ALA A 200 6.63 3.31 -12.41
C ALA A 200 7.21 3.77 -13.77
N ALA A 201 6.41 4.48 -14.58
CA ALA A 201 6.88 5.03 -15.86
C ALA A 201 7.93 6.14 -15.66
N LEU A 202 7.72 7.00 -14.66
CA LEU A 202 8.67 8.05 -14.32
C LEU A 202 10.00 7.47 -13.81
N GLY A 203 9.96 6.45 -12.96
CA GLY A 203 11.16 5.74 -12.51
C GLY A 203 11.91 5.05 -13.65
N ALA A 204 11.21 4.43 -14.61
CA ALA A 204 11.81 3.87 -15.80
C ALA A 204 12.47 4.96 -16.67
N ALA A 205 11.84 6.12 -16.81
CA ALA A 205 12.42 7.28 -17.51
C ALA A 205 13.68 7.79 -16.80
N PHE A 206 13.69 7.80 -15.46
CA PHE A 206 14.88 8.15 -14.69
C PHE A 206 16.05 7.19 -14.97
N LEU A 207 15.78 5.87 -14.99
CA LEU A 207 16.82 4.86 -15.33
C LEU A 207 17.34 5.02 -16.76
N ALA A 208 16.47 5.37 -17.71
CA ALA A 208 16.89 5.67 -19.08
C ALA A 208 17.80 6.92 -19.14
N ARG A 209 17.53 7.94 -18.34
CA ARG A 209 18.40 9.12 -18.22
C ARG A 209 19.76 8.78 -17.59
N MET A 210 19.79 7.86 -16.61
CA MET A 210 21.06 7.35 -16.08
C MET A 210 21.90 6.68 -17.19
N ALA A 211 21.27 5.83 -18.00
CA ALA A 211 21.93 5.19 -19.14
C ALA A 211 22.44 6.20 -20.18
N ALA A 212 21.77 7.34 -20.33
CA ALA A 212 22.19 8.43 -21.19
C ALA A 212 23.27 9.34 -20.56
N GLY A 213 23.70 9.06 -19.33
CA GLY A 213 24.70 9.88 -18.60
C GLY A 213 24.16 11.22 -18.10
N LEU A 214 22.82 11.40 -18.07
CA LEU A 214 22.18 12.63 -17.62
C LEU A 214 21.91 12.61 -16.09
N GLU A 215 22.01 11.45 -15.48
CA GLU A 215 21.90 11.22 -14.04
C GLU A 215 23.07 10.35 -13.58
N THR A 216 23.58 10.60 -12.38
CA THR A 216 24.81 9.94 -11.91
C THR A 216 24.50 8.78 -10.97
N THR A 217 23.53 8.97 -10.09
CA THR A 217 23.20 8.01 -9.02
C THR A 217 21.68 7.82 -8.90
N LEU A 218 21.25 6.69 -8.33
CA LEU A 218 19.82 6.45 -8.05
C LEU A 218 19.25 7.47 -7.07
N THR A 219 20.08 8.02 -6.17
CA THR A 219 19.65 9.02 -5.18
C THR A 219 19.32 10.37 -5.82
N ASP A 220 19.78 10.64 -7.05
CA ASP A 220 19.40 11.85 -7.79
C ASP A 220 17.90 11.90 -8.11
N ALA A 221 17.20 10.75 -8.05
CA ALA A 221 15.77 10.69 -8.22
C ALA A 221 14.98 11.47 -7.14
N ALA A 222 15.57 11.72 -5.98
CA ALA A 222 14.96 12.50 -4.91
C ALA A 222 14.48 13.90 -5.36
N ARG A 223 15.13 14.50 -6.36
CA ARG A 223 14.70 15.80 -6.92
C ARG A 223 13.45 15.74 -7.79
N TRP A 224 12.97 14.53 -8.15
CA TRP A 224 11.74 14.30 -8.89
C TRP A 224 10.55 14.08 -7.98
N VAL A 225 10.79 13.87 -6.69
CA VAL A 225 9.76 13.69 -5.68
C VAL A 225 8.94 14.97 -5.54
N ARG A 226 7.62 14.82 -5.56
CA ARG A 226 6.66 15.91 -5.31
C ARG A 226 5.51 15.37 -4.48
N THR A 227 5.19 16.06 -3.42
CA THR A 227 3.96 15.83 -2.63
C THR A 227 2.86 16.74 -3.18
N GLU A 228 1.71 16.17 -3.52
CA GLU A 228 0.52 16.92 -3.97
C GLU A 228 -0.25 17.48 -2.78
N ARG A 229 -0.52 16.63 -1.80
CA ARG A 229 -1.28 16.95 -0.59
C ARG A 229 -0.92 16.00 0.54
N VAL A 230 -1.36 16.37 1.74
CA VAL A 230 -1.30 15.53 2.94
C VAL A 230 -2.71 15.26 3.41
N VAL A 231 -3.00 14.02 3.80
CA VAL A 231 -4.27 13.60 4.41
C VAL A 231 -4.00 13.32 5.88
N GLU A 232 -4.54 14.18 6.73
CA GLU A 232 -4.40 14.04 8.18
C GLU A 232 -5.41 13.01 8.74
N PRO A 233 -5.06 12.24 9.78
CA PRO A 233 -6.03 11.41 10.47
C PRO A 233 -7.09 12.28 11.17
N ASP A 234 -8.34 11.83 11.12
CA ASP A 234 -9.43 12.52 11.81
C ASP A 234 -9.54 12.03 13.27
N PRO A 235 -9.34 12.92 14.27
CA PRO A 235 -9.41 12.54 15.68
C PRO A 235 -10.73 11.90 16.11
N ALA A 236 -11.85 12.23 15.45
CA ALA A 236 -13.16 11.64 15.75
C ALA A 236 -13.21 10.13 15.47
N TRP A 237 -12.35 9.64 14.60
CA TRP A 237 -12.27 8.22 14.23
C TRP A 237 -11.27 7.43 15.09
N ALA A 238 -10.37 8.08 15.83
CA ALA A 238 -9.24 7.43 16.48
C ALA A 238 -9.64 6.27 17.41
N ALA A 239 -10.51 6.50 18.39
CA ALA A 239 -10.92 5.45 19.33
C ALA A 239 -11.76 4.35 18.66
N PRO A 240 -12.84 4.66 17.88
CA PRO A 240 -13.60 3.63 17.19
C PRO A 240 -12.80 2.79 16.20
N VAL A 241 -11.86 3.39 15.48
CA VAL A 241 -10.96 2.68 14.55
C VAL A 241 -10.01 1.77 15.30
N GLN A 242 -9.49 2.21 16.46
CA GLN A 242 -8.64 1.36 17.31
C GLN A 242 -9.36 0.10 17.77
N ASP A 243 -10.61 0.22 18.23
CA ASP A 243 -11.41 -0.93 18.68
C ASP A 243 -11.68 -1.92 17.52
N ARG A 244 -12.03 -1.38 16.34
CA ARG A 244 -12.25 -2.20 15.14
C ARG A 244 -10.97 -2.85 14.63
N TYR A 245 -9.84 -2.18 14.77
CA TYR A 245 -8.55 -2.77 14.39
C TYR A 245 -8.21 -3.99 15.25
N GLN A 246 -8.43 -3.94 16.57
CA GLN A 246 -8.23 -5.11 17.44
C GLN A 246 -9.14 -6.27 16.98
N ARG A 247 -10.38 -5.96 16.68
CA ARG A 247 -11.33 -6.97 16.18
C ARG A 247 -10.93 -7.54 14.81
N PHE A 248 -10.40 -6.68 13.93
CA PHE A 248 -9.85 -7.11 12.64
C PHE A 248 -8.70 -8.11 12.82
N LEU A 249 -7.78 -7.88 13.76
CA LEU A 249 -6.68 -8.80 14.06
C LEU A 249 -7.20 -10.15 14.57
N GLU A 250 -8.21 -10.15 15.45
CA GLU A 250 -8.86 -11.37 15.91
C GLU A 250 -9.49 -12.16 14.76
N LEU A 251 -10.20 -11.49 13.86
CA LEU A 251 -10.78 -12.10 12.66
C LEU A 251 -9.71 -12.71 11.75
N GLY A 252 -8.62 -11.99 11.55
CA GLY A 252 -7.48 -12.45 10.75
C GLY A 252 -6.80 -13.72 11.32
N ASN A 253 -6.87 -13.92 12.62
CA ASN A 253 -6.27 -15.08 13.29
C ASN A 253 -7.21 -16.29 13.39
N ARG A 254 -8.48 -16.17 13.01
CA ARG A 254 -9.41 -17.30 13.02
C ARG A 254 -9.06 -18.28 11.89
N PRO A 255 -9.18 -19.59 12.14
CA PRO A 255 -9.11 -20.58 11.06
C PRO A 255 -10.14 -20.26 9.98
N CYS A 256 -9.73 -20.31 8.73
CA CYS A 256 -10.67 -20.18 7.63
C CYS A 256 -11.64 -21.38 7.66
N PRO A 257 -12.97 -21.18 7.65
CA PRO A 257 -13.88 -22.30 7.48
C PRO A 257 -13.58 -22.96 6.13
N ALA A 258 -13.45 -24.30 6.13
CA ALA A 258 -13.22 -25.04 4.92
C ALA A 258 -14.27 -24.65 3.87
N VAL A 259 -13.81 -24.25 2.69
CA VAL A 259 -14.72 -24.00 1.55
C VAL A 259 -15.32 -25.36 1.21
N VAL A 260 -16.61 -25.56 1.49
CA VAL A 260 -17.33 -26.73 1.04
C VAL A 260 -17.31 -26.68 -0.49
N ALA A 261 -16.49 -27.53 -1.10
CA ALA A 261 -16.48 -27.69 -2.54
C ALA A 261 -17.91 -28.10 -2.96
N ARG A 262 -18.53 -27.28 -3.80
CA ARG A 262 -19.80 -27.61 -4.45
C ARG A 262 -19.56 -28.41 -5.72
#